data_93cbe8630df4fca7e5ed4d5f7970f142
#
_entry.id   93cbe8630df4fca7e5ed4d5f7970f142
#
_cell.length_a   1.000
_cell.length_b   1.000
_cell.length_c   1.000
_cell.angle_alpha   90.00
_cell.angle_beta   90.00
_cell.angle_gamma   90.00
#
_symmetry.space_group_name_H-M   'P 1'
#
loop_
_entity.id
_entity.type
_entity.pdbx_description
1 polymer ?
#
loop_
_entity_poly.entity_id
_entity_poly.type
_entity_poly.pdbx_seq_one_letter_code
_entity_poly.pdbx_strand_id
1 'polypeptide(L)'
;MDEIVATSDERTPIIFILSTGADPTAALLKFAQDKGKTISVISLGQGQGRKAENLINRSKKDGSWVLLTNCHLAKSWMPSLEKLVLGFAESYSGSENFRLFLTSMPANYFPVAVLQNGTKMTLEPPRGLKANLKRSYQDIDKETLKNCENKNSEWHKLLFSLSFFHAIIQERRKFGPLGFNIRYEFNDSDLSISISTLKMFLSDQD
;
A
#
# COMPACT_ATOMS: atom_id res chain seq x y z
N MET A 1 -7.75 -8.00 -6.38
CA MET A 1 -7.16 -7.09 -7.38
C MET A 1 -7.68 -7.39 -8.78
N ASP A 2 -7.62 -8.64 -9.26
CA ASP A 2 -8.05 -9.00 -10.61
C ASP A 2 -9.48 -8.56 -10.94
N GLU A 3 -10.45 -8.84 -10.10
CA GLU A 3 -11.85 -8.46 -10.30
C GLU A 3 -12.05 -6.94 -10.43
N ILE A 4 -11.29 -6.16 -9.62
CA ILE A 4 -11.41 -4.70 -9.60
C ILE A 4 -10.83 -4.09 -10.87
N VAL A 5 -9.66 -4.56 -11.29
CA VAL A 5 -9.04 -4.07 -12.52
C VAL A 5 -9.81 -4.54 -13.75
N ALA A 6 -10.42 -5.72 -13.71
CA ALA A 6 -11.28 -6.22 -14.78
C ALA A 6 -12.61 -5.44 -14.91
N THR A 7 -13.12 -4.89 -13.81
CA THR A 7 -14.36 -4.08 -13.81
C THR A 7 -14.09 -2.58 -13.96
N SER A 8 -12.82 -2.14 -13.93
CA SER A 8 -12.43 -0.74 -14.13
C SER A 8 -12.00 -0.49 -15.56
N ASP A 9 -12.23 0.71 -16.01
CA ASP A 9 -11.77 1.23 -17.30
C ASP A 9 -10.73 2.35 -17.11
N GLU A 10 -10.27 2.91 -18.22
CA GLU A 10 -9.29 3.99 -18.24
C GLU A 10 -9.84 5.34 -17.74
N ARG A 11 -11.18 5.45 -17.62
CA ARG A 11 -11.90 6.66 -17.18
C ARG A 11 -12.19 6.65 -15.69
N THR A 12 -12.25 5.45 -15.10
CA THR A 12 -12.71 5.23 -13.72
C THR A 12 -11.51 5.02 -12.80
N PRO A 13 -11.16 5.98 -11.95
CA PRO A 13 -10.09 5.79 -10.98
C PRO A 13 -10.46 4.73 -9.95
N ILE A 14 -9.46 3.95 -9.51
CA ILE A 14 -9.61 2.98 -8.42
C ILE A 14 -9.10 3.63 -7.14
N ILE A 15 -9.97 3.74 -6.14
CA ILE A 15 -9.72 4.47 -4.90
C ILE A 15 -9.64 3.49 -3.74
N PHE A 16 -8.44 3.35 -3.17
CA PHE A 16 -8.23 2.60 -1.93
C PHE A 16 -8.47 3.51 -0.73
N ILE A 17 -9.55 3.25 0.00
CA ILE A 17 -9.84 3.93 1.27
C ILE A 17 -9.12 3.15 2.36
N LEU A 18 -8.09 3.78 2.94
CA LEU A 18 -7.20 3.15 3.89
C LEU A 18 -7.74 3.24 5.32
N SER A 19 -7.57 2.17 6.07
CA SER A 19 -7.58 2.19 7.53
C SER A 19 -6.15 2.31 8.05
N THR A 20 -5.98 2.75 9.30
CA THR A 20 -4.66 2.88 9.95
C THR A 20 -3.87 1.56 9.86
N GLY A 21 -2.67 1.63 9.29
CA GLY A 21 -1.78 0.47 9.09
C GLY A 21 -2.10 -0.38 7.86
N ALA A 22 -3.00 0.06 6.97
CA ALA A 22 -3.22 -0.56 5.67
C ALA A 22 -2.44 0.20 4.58
N ASP A 23 -1.61 -0.50 3.82
CA ASP A 23 -0.92 0.03 2.65
C ASP A 23 -0.99 -0.97 1.50
N PRO A 24 -1.71 -0.67 0.40
CA PRO A 24 -1.81 -1.54 -0.76
C PRO A 24 -0.63 -1.42 -1.73
N THR A 25 0.32 -0.53 -1.50
CA THR A 25 1.36 -0.17 -2.46
C THR A 25 2.16 -1.39 -2.90
N ALA A 26 2.71 -2.15 -1.97
CA ALA A 26 3.52 -3.34 -2.28
C ALA A 26 2.70 -4.41 -3.04
N ALA A 27 1.45 -4.65 -2.61
CA ALA A 27 0.56 -5.61 -3.26
C ALA A 27 0.18 -5.17 -4.68
N LEU A 28 -0.04 -3.85 -4.90
CA LEU A 28 -0.35 -3.33 -6.22
C LEU A 28 0.86 -3.33 -7.15
N LEU A 29 2.06 -3.04 -6.65
CA LEU A 29 3.30 -3.13 -7.43
C LEU A 29 3.55 -4.57 -7.90
N LYS A 30 3.43 -5.53 -7.01
CA LYS A 30 3.55 -6.96 -7.35
C LYS A 30 2.49 -7.37 -8.38
N PHE A 31 1.25 -6.96 -8.17
CA PHE A 31 0.16 -7.24 -9.11
C PHE A 31 0.41 -6.65 -10.51
N ALA A 32 0.92 -5.42 -10.60
CA ALA A 32 1.30 -4.80 -11.87
C ALA A 32 2.41 -5.58 -12.55
N GLN A 33 3.43 -6.02 -11.80
CA GLN A 33 4.51 -6.86 -12.31
C GLN A 33 4.00 -8.20 -12.84
N ASP A 34 3.12 -8.88 -12.11
CA ASP A 34 2.51 -10.15 -12.52
C ASP A 34 1.68 -10.02 -13.82
N LYS A 35 1.10 -8.83 -14.03
CA LYS A 35 0.35 -8.49 -15.27
C LYS A 35 1.23 -7.92 -16.39
N GLY A 36 2.54 -7.78 -16.18
CA GLY A 36 3.45 -7.17 -17.15
C GLY A 36 3.15 -5.70 -17.43
N LYS A 37 2.57 -4.98 -16.44
CA LYS A 37 2.22 -3.55 -16.55
C LYS A 37 3.24 -2.68 -15.84
N THR A 38 3.62 -1.59 -16.49
CA THR A 38 4.46 -0.56 -15.87
C THR A 38 3.58 0.33 -14.99
N ILE A 39 3.98 0.51 -13.73
CA ILE A 39 3.30 1.38 -12.79
C ILE A 39 4.26 2.41 -12.21
N SER A 40 3.85 3.66 -12.18
CA SER A 40 4.60 4.77 -11.58
C SER A 40 3.91 5.24 -10.30
N VAL A 41 4.68 5.45 -9.24
CA VAL A 41 4.16 5.81 -7.92
C VAL A 41 4.60 7.23 -7.54
N ILE A 42 3.67 8.05 -7.07
CA ILE A 42 3.95 9.36 -6.46
C ILE A 42 3.20 9.45 -5.13
N SER A 43 3.93 9.80 -4.06
CA SER A 43 3.30 10.18 -2.80
C SER A 43 2.95 11.66 -2.83
N LEU A 44 1.68 11.99 -2.58
CA LEU A 44 1.16 13.34 -2.60
C LEU A 44 1.45 14.06 -1.28
N GLY A 45 2.72 14.34 -1.02
CA GLY A 45 3.14 15.32 -0.02
C GLY A 45 2.98 16.76 -0.52
N GLN A 46 3.50 17.72 0.25
CA GLN A 46 3.42 19.13 -0.13
C GLN A 46 4.10 19.39 -1.48
N GLY A 47 3.42 20.12 -2.37
CA GLY A 47 3.96 20.58 -3.66
C GLY A 47 4.07 19.51 -4.77
N GLN A 48 3.64 18.27 -4.55
CA GLN A 48 3.76 17.21 -5.55
C GLN A 48 2.63 17.19 -6.61
N GLY A 49 1.60 18.01 -6.46
CA GLY A 49 0.43 18.03 -7.34
C GLY A 49 0.77 18.19 -8.83
N ARG A 50 1.62 19.17 -9.19
CA ARG A 50 2.05 19.36 -10.59
C ARG A 50 2.80 18.17 -11.17
N LYS A 51 3.63 17.51 -10.35
CA LYS A 51 4.34 16.30 -10.80
C LYS A 51 3.37 15.17 -11.05
N ALA A 52 2.35 15.03 -10.21
CA ALA A 52 1.28 14.04 -10.38
C ALA A 52 0.49 14.30 -11.67
N GLU A 53 0.11 15.54 -11.97
CA GLU A 53 -0.57 15.92 -13.21
C GLU A 53 0.26 15.56 -14.45
N ASN A 54 1.53 15.92 -14.46
CA ASN A 54 2.44 15.62 -15.55
C ASN A 54 2.60 14.09 -15.74
N LEU A 55 2.71 13.35 -14.64
CA LEU A 55 2.80 11.90 -14.69
C LEU A 55 1.52 11.28 -15.25
N ILE A 56 0.35 11.69 -14.77
CA ILE A 56 -0.94 11.23 -15.28
C ILE A 56 -1.05 11.49 -16.79
N ASN A 57 -0.75 12.72 -17.23
CA ASN A 57 -0.85 13.10 -18.63
C ASN A 57 0.10 12.31 -19.54
N ARG A 58 1.30 11.98 -19.06
CA ARG A 58 2.24 11.12 -19.76
C ARG A 58 1.72 9.68 -19.81
N SER A 59 1.36 9.14 -18.67
CA SER A 59 0.91 7.74 -18.54
C SER A 59 -0.38 7.47 -19.31
N LYS A 60 -1.27 8.46 -19.44
CA LYS A 60 -2.45 8.37 -20.31
C LYS A 60 -2.06 8.09 -21.78
N LYS A 61 -0.98 8.70 -22.27
CA LYS A 61 -0.50 8.49 -23.65
C LYS A 61 0.18 7.14 -23.79
N ASP A 62 1.01 6.78 -22.82
CA ASP A 62 1.84 5.57 -22.85
C ASP A 62 1.05 4.30 -22.47
N GLY A 63 -0.13 4.44 -21.84
CA GLY A 63 -0.93 3.32 -21.34
C GLY A 63 -0.37 2.69 -20.07
N SER A 64 0.53 3.36 -19.36
CA SER A 64 1.08 2.90 -18.09
C SER A 64 0.15 3.22 -16.92
N TRP A 65 0.31 2.50 -15.82
CA TRP A 65 -0.46 2.71 -14.60
C TRP A 65 0.15 3.79 -13.72
N VAL A 66 -0.69 4.50 -12.98
CA VAL A 66 -0.27 5.53 -12.01
C VAL A 66 -0.90 5.25 -10.66
N LEU A 67 -0.07 5.25 -9.63
CA LEU A 67 -0.51 5.19 -8.24
C LEU A 67 -0.16 6.50 -7.54
N LEU A 68 -1.18 7.22 -7.10
CA LEU A 68 -1.02 8.37 -6.22
C LEU A 68 -1.31 7.95 -4.78
N THR A 69 -0.30 8.02 -3.92
CA THR A 69 -0.45 7.65 -2.52
C THR A 69 -0.66 8.88 -1.64
N ASN A 70 -1.35 8.65 -0.50
CA ASN A 70 -1.58 9.68 0.51
C ASN A 70 -2.30 10.93 -0.02
N CYS A 71 -3.30 10.76 -0.87
CA CYS A 71 -4.05 11.86 -1.47
C CYS A 71 -4.64 12.83 -0.43
N HIS A 72 -5.00 12.35 0.76
CA HIS A 72 -5.48 13.17 1.86
C HIS A 72 -4.48 14.22 2.36
N LEU A 73 -3.17 14.09 2.08
CA LEU A 73 -2.17 15.09 2.47
C LEU A 73 -2.11 16.30 1.52
N ALA A 74 -2.65 16.16 0.31
CA ALA A 74 -2.60 17.20 -0.73
C ALA A 74 -3.91 18.01 -0.81
N LYS A 75 -4.40 18.52 0.31
CA LYS A 75 -5.68 19.24 0.41
C LYS A 75 -5.83 20.34 -0.64
N SER A 76 -4.78 21.14 -0.85
CA SER A 76 -4.81 22.26 -1.82
C SER A 76 -4.89 21.81 -3.27
N TRP A 77 -4.56 20.56 -3.56
CA TRP A 77 -4.60 20.00 -4.91
C TRP A 77 -5.90 19.23 -5.21
N MET A 78 -6.74 19.00 -4.23
CA MET A 78 -8.00 18.27 -4.42
C MET A 78 -8.90 18.85 -5.53
N PRO A 79 -9.04 20.19 -5.71
CA PRO A 79 -9.81 20.73 -6.84
C PRO A 79 -9.22 20.38 -8.22
N SER A 80 -7.88 20.28 -8.32
CA SER A 80 -7.23 19.83 -9.57
C SER A 80 -7.47 18.35 -9.84
N LEU A 81 -7.41 17.51 -8.81
CA LEU A 81 -7.76 16.08 -8.93
C LEU A 81 -9.21 15.90 -9.39
N GLU A 82 -10.13 16.66 -8.83
CA GLU A 82 -11.55 16.63 -9.22
C GLU A 82 -11.73 16.97 -10.70
N LYS A 83 -11.14 18.06 -11.17
CA LYS A 83 -11.16 18.43 -12.60
C LYS A 83 -10.59 17.35 -13.51
N LEU A 84 -9.49 16.72 -13.10
CA LEU A 84 -8.87 15.62 -13.86
C LEU A 84 -9.84 14.44 -14.01
N VAL A 85 -10.43 14.01 -12.91
CA VAL A 85 -11.34 12.84 -12.90
C VAL A 85 -12.64 13.15 -13.67
N LEU A 86 -13.21 14.34 -13.51
CA LEU A 86 -14.38 14.77 -14.29
C LEU A 86 -14.04 14.83 -15.79
N GLY A 87 -12.87 15.36 -16.14
CA GLY A 87 -12.42 15.37 -17.53
C GLY A 87 -12.23 13.97 -18.12
N PHE A 88 -11.93 12.96 -17.32
CA PHE A 88 -11.88 11.57 -17.79
C PHE A 88 -13.29 11.03 -18.09
N ALA A 89 -14.26 11.36 -17.26
CA ALA A 89 -15.64 10.93 -17.45
C ALA A 89 -16.29 11.58 -18.67
N GLU A 90 -16.01 12.87 -18.92
CA GLU A 90 -16.61 13.63 -20.03
C GLU A 90 -15.95 13.33 -21.39
N SER A 91 -14.62 13.39 -21.46
CA SER A 91 -13.89 13.23 -22.72
C SER A 91 -12.51 12.64 -22.48
N TYR A 92 -12.42 11.32 -22.45
CA TYR A 92 -11.14 10.65 -22.36
C TYR A 92 -10.45 10.57 -23.72
N SER A 93 -9.20 11.02 -23.75
CA SER A 93 -8.31 10.85 -24.88
C SER A 93 -7.00 10.25 -24.39
N GLY A 94 -6.78 8.98 -24.65
CA GLY A 94 -5.57 8.25 -24.19
C GLY A 94 -5.67 6.77 -24.47
N SER A 95 -4.73 6.02 -23.93
CA SER A 95 -4.67 4.56 -24.07
C SER A 95 -5.68 3.87 -23.17
N GLU A 96 -6.38 2.87 -23.68
CA GLU A 96 -7.31 2.01 -22.94
C GLU A 96 -6.62 1.19 -21.83
N ASN A 97 -5.30 1.04 -21.94
CA ASN A 97 -4.49 0.34 -20.93
C ASN A 97 -4.18 1.16 -19.68
N PHE A 98 -4.40 2.47 -19.71
CA PHE A 98 -4.16 3.36 -18.58
C PHE A 98 -5.05 3.01 -17.40
N ARG A 99 -4.51 3.07 -16.19
CA ARG A 99 -5.29 2.97 -14.95
C ARG A 99 -4.74 3.95 -13.92
N LEU A 100 -5.66 4.64 -13.25
CA LEU A 100 -5.35 5.57 -12.15
C LEU A 100 -5.77 4.94 -10.82
N PHE A 101 -4.79 4.74 -9.95
CA PHE A 101 -4.99 4.27 -8.59
C PHE A 101 -4.74 5.41 -7.60
N LEU A 102 -5.62 5.56 -6.63
CA LEU A 102 -5.52 6.55 -5.58
C LEU A 102 -5.53 5.86 -4.22
N THR A 103 -4.70 6.27 -3.28
CA THR A 103 -4.86 5.87 -1.88
C THR A 103 -5.15 7.08 -1.01
N SER A 104 -6.09 6.97 -0.10
CA SER A 104 -6.43 8.04 0.82
C SER A 104 -6.95 7.49 2.14
N MET A 105 -6.55 8.10 3.25
CA MET A 105 -7.31 7.99 4.48
C MET A 105 -8.64 8.72 4.32
N PRO A 106 -9.70 8.34 5.05
CA PRO A 106 -10.95 9.09 5.09
C PRO A 106 -10.71 10.56 5.45
N ALA A 107 -11.16 11.48 4.61
CA ALA A 107 -11.03 12.91 4.84
C ALA A 107 -12.27 13.64 4.36
N ASN A 108 -12.78 14.56 5.18
CA ASN A 108 -14.02 15.30 4.88
C ASN A 108 -13.91 16.30 3.73
N TYR A 109 -12.68 16.61 3.30
CA TYR A 109 -12.38 17.49 2.16
C TYR A 109 -12.05 16.72 0.88
N PHE A 110 -12.12 15.39 0.91
CA PHE A 110 -11.90 14.60 -0.31
C PHE A 110 -13.09 14.82 -1.29
N PRO A 111 -12.83 15.16 -2.57
CA PRO A 111 -13.90 15.56 -3.49
C PRO A 111 -14.93 14.44 -3.70
N VAL A 112 -16.20 14.77 -3.50
CA VAL A 112 -17.31 13.83 -3.67
C VAL A 112 -17.41 13.36 -5.10
N ALA A 113 -17.15 14.24 -6.08
CA ALA A 113 -17.17 13.89 -7.49
C ALA A 113 -16.14 12.80 -7.84
N VAL A 114 -14.94 12.83 -7.22
CA VAL A 114 -13.92 11.78 -7.39
C VAL A 114 -14.42 10.46 -6.82
N LEU A 115 -15.07 10.50 -5.65
CA LEU A 115 -15.65 9.29 -5.05
C LEU A 115 -16.80 8.73 -5.89
N GLN A 116 -17.66 9.58 -6.46
CA GLN A 116 -18.78 9.14 -7.28
C GLN A 116 -18.35 8.52 -8.61
N ASN A 117 -17.30 9.08 -9.23
CA ASN A 117 -16.79 8.60 -10.53
C ASN A 117 -15.70 7.54 -10.40
N GLY A 118 -15.36 7.08 -9.19
CA GLY A 118 -14.33 6.08 -8.94
C GLY A 118 -14.86 4.79 -8.33
N THR A 119 -14.17 3.68 -8.62
CA THR A 119 -14.39 2.41 -7.92
C THR A 119 -13.72 2.46 -6.56
N LYS A 120 -14.49 2.33 -5.50
CA LYS A 120 -14.02 2.41 -4.12
C LYS A 120 -13.73 1.04 -3.55
N MET A 121 -12.58 0.91 -2.91
CA MET A 121 -12.16 -0.27 -2.19
C MET A 121 -11.71 0.11 -0.78
N THR A 122 -12.32 -0.49 0.23
CA THR A 122 -11.84 -0.35 1.60
C THR A 122 -10.77 -1.40 1.88
N LEU A 123 -9.64 -0.96 2.41
CA LEU A 123 -8.59 -1.85 2.91
C LEU A 123 -8.57 -1.79 4.43
N GLU A 124 -8.92 -2.90 5.04
CA GLU A 124 -8.78 -3.08 6.48
C GLU A 124 -7.63 -4.05 6.75
N PRO A 125 -6.75 -3.75 7.72
CA PRO A 125 -5.73 -4.70 8.14
C PRO A 125 -6.41 -5.95 8.74
N PRO A 126 -5.77 -7.12 8.66
CA PRO A 126 -6.29 -8.33 9.27
C PRO A 126 -6.57 -8.12 10.77
N ARG A 127 -7.69 -8.65 11.26
CA ARG A 127 -8.06 -8.54 12.66
C ARG A 127 -7.70 -9.82 13.41
N GLY A 128 -7.05 -9.68 14.55
CA GLY A 128 -6.68 -10.77 15.44
C GLY A 128 -5.28 -11.33 15.18
N LEU A 129 -4.69 -11.92 16.23
CA LEU A 129 -3.32 -12.42 16.22
C LEU A 129 -3.08 -13.45 15.11
N LYS A 130 -4.03 -14.40 14.96
CA LYS A 130 -3.93 -15.46 13.96
C LYS A 130 -3.87 -14.91 12.52
N ALA A 131 -4.72 -13.93 12.20
CA ALA A 131 -4.80 -13.35 10.86
C ALA A 131 -3.56 -12.49 10.56
N ASN A 132 -3.10 -11.68 11.52
CA ASN A 132 -1.88 -10.88 11.39
C ASN A 132 -0.64 -11.77 11.24
N LEU A 133 -0.50 -12.81 12.07
CA LEU A 133 0.61 -13.75 11.98
C LEU A 133 0.63 -14.48 10.63
N LYS A 134 -0.55 -14.95 10.17
CA LYS A 134 -0.68 -15.61 8.86
C LYS A 134 -0.26 -14.68 7.72
N ARG A 135 -0.66 -13.42 7.76
CA ARG A 135 -0.27 -12.41 6.78
C ARG A 135 1.25 -12.22 6.78
N SER A 136 1.87 -12.00 7.96
CA SER A 136 3.33 -11.87 8.07
C SER A 136 4.07 -13.01 7.41
N TYR A 137 3.61 -14.26 7.61
CA TYR A 137 4.23 -15.43 6.97
C TYR A 137 3.96 -15.55 5.47
N GLN A 138 2.88 -14.98 4.95
CA GLN A 138 2.62 -14.95 3.50
C GLN A 138 3.52 -13.94 2.78
N ASP A 139 3.90 -12.87 3.49
CA ASP A 139 4.74 -11.80 2.95
C ASP A 139 6.24 -12.09 3.07
N ILE A 140 6.64 -13.01 3.98
CA ILE A 140 8.02 -13.49 4.10
C ILE A 140 8.33 -14.44 2.93
N ASP A 141 9.39 -14.13 2.19
CA ASP A 141 9.81 -14.95 1.05
C ASP A 141 10.36 -16.32 1.48
N LYS A 142 10.34 -17.27 0.54
CA LYS A 142 10.79 -18.64 0.79
C LYS A 142 12.29 -18.74 1.04
N GLU A 143 13.08 -17.81 0.55
CA GLU A 143 14.53 -17.78 0.76
C GLU A 143 14.84 -17.33 2.19
N THR A 144 14.16 -16.29 2.66
CA THR A 144 14.25 -15.84 4.06
C THR A 144 13.84 -16.96 5.04
N LEU A 145 12.81 -17.75 4.69
CA LEU A 145 12.40 -18.88 5.52
C LEU A 145 13.46 -20.00 5.60
N LYS A 146 14.20 -20.24 4.52
CA LYS A 146 15.14 -21.37 4.41
C LYS A 146 16.58 -21.04 4.78
N ASN A 147 16.95 -19.77 4.82
CA ASN A 147 18.35 -19.37 4.73
C ASN A 147 18.87 -18.81 6.05
N CYS A 148 19.22 -19.73 6.97
CA CYS A 148 20.14 -19.41 8.04
C CYS A 148 21.16 -20.56 8.14
N GLU A 149 22.37 -20.33 7.60
CA GLU A 149 23.46 -21.27 7.56
C GLU A 149 23.67 -21.92 8.95
N ASN A 150 23.55 -23.25 9.01
CA ASN A 150 23.77 -24.09 10.21
C ASN A 150 22.83 -23.88 11.43
N LYS A 151 21.98 -22.86 11.49
CA LYS A 151 21.08 -22.53 12.62
C LYS A 151 19.59 -22.48 12.25
N ASN A 152 19.16 -23.33 11.34
CA ASN A 152 17.78 -23.30 10.83
C ASN A 152 16.71 -23.52 11.92
N SER A 153 17.00 -24.35 12.93
CA SER A 153 16.05 -24.62 14.02
C SER A 153 15.82 -23.38 14.88
N GLU A 154 16.90 -22.73 15.26
CA GLU A 154 16.91 -21.50 16.05
C GLU A 154 16.27 -20.36 15.27
N TRP A 155 16.62 -20.23 13.99
CA TRP A 155 16.06 -19.25 13.07
C TRP A 155 14.54 -19.33 12.99
N HIS A 156 13.99 -20.51 12.76
CA HIS A 156 12.53 -20.66 12.66
C HIS A 156 11.82 -20.29 13.96
N LYS A 157 12.38 -20.65 15.11
CA LYS A 157 11.81 -20.31 16.42
C LYS A 157 11.84 -18.80 16.67
N LEU A 158 12.97 -18.17 16.37
CA LEU A 158 13.14 -16.73 16.55
C LEU A 158 12.28 -15.93 15.57
N LEU A 159 12.22 -16.34 14.31
CA LEU A 159 11.36 -15.73 13.30
C LEU A 159 9.87 -15.82 13.68
N PHE A 160 9.46 -16.99 14.21
CA PHE A 160 8.10 -17.15 14.72
C PHE A 160 7.84 -16.21 15.91
N SER A 161 8.75 -16.17 16.87
CA SER A 161 8.63 -15.32 18.06
C SER A 161 8.55 -13.84 17.68
N LEU A 162 9.39 -13.37 16.74
CA LEU A 162 9.38 -12.00 16.24
C LEU A 162 8.08 -11.67 15.51
N SER A 163 7.63 -12.52 14.61
CA SER A 163 6.37 -12.33 13.87
C SER A 163 5.16 -12.37 14.81
N PHE A 164 5.16 -13.22 15.81
CA PHE A 164 4.12 -13.28 16.82
C PHE A 164 4.10 -12.03 17.69
N PHE A 165 5.26 -11.56 18.13
CA PHE A 165 5.39 -10.31 18.86
C PHE A 165 4.90 -9.11 18.06
N HIS A 166 5.25 -9.04 16.78
CA HIS A 166 4.75 -8.01 15.86
C HIS A 166 3.22 -8.05 15.75
N ALA A 167 2.62 -9.23 15.62
CA ALA A 167 1.17 -9.39 15.58
C ALA A 167 0.50 -8.93 16.90
N ILE A 168 1.12 -9.19 18.06
CA ILE A 168 0.63 -8.71 19.37
C ILE A 168 0.64 -7.18 19.41
N ILE A 169 1.74 -6.55 18.98
CA ILE A 169 1.88 -5.09 18.97
C ILE A 169 0.85 -4.45 18.05
N GLN A 170 0.62 -5.04 16.85
CA GLN A 170 -0.39 -4.55 15.93
C GLN A 170 -1.81 -4.65 16.52
N GLU A 171 -2.17 -5.76 17.14
CA GLU A 171 -3.50 -5.91 17.80
C GLU A 171 -3.67 -4.96 18.97
N ARG A 172 -2.61 -4.69 19.70
CA ARG A 172 -2.58 -3.79 20.83
C ARG A 172 -3.04 -2.37 20.48
N ARG A 173 -2.84 -1.89 19.26
CA ARG A 173 -3.29 -0.57 18.80
C ARG A 173 -4.77 -0.31 19.05
N LYS A 174 -5.59 -1.35 19.07
CA LYS A 174 -7.05 -1.27 19.32
C LYS A 174 -7.39 -0.78 20.73
N PHE A 175 -6.46 -0.95 21.67
CA PHE A 175 -6.65 -0.61 23.07
C PHE A 175 -6.02 0.73 23.46
N GLY A 176 -5.59 1.53 22.50
CA GLY A 176 -4.95 2.83 22.73
C GLY A 176 -3.46 2.74 23.07
N PRO A 177 -2.88 3.77 23.71
CA PRO A 177 -1.42 3.88 23.88
C PRO A 177 -0.87 3.07 25.07
N LEU A 178 -1.47 1.98 25.46
CA LEU A 178 -1.09 1.16 26.61
C LEU A 178 0.42 0.89 26.72
N GLY A 179 1.10 1.64 27.61
CA GLY A 179 2.55 1.51 27.87
C GLY A 179 3.46 2.10 26.79
N PHE A 180 2.94 2.79 25.78
CA PHE A 180 3.71 3.59 24.83
C PHE A 180 3.31 5.06 24.94
N ASN A 181 4.28 5.94 25.03
CA ASN A 181 4.03 7.39 25.08
C ASN A 181 3.61 7.97 23.73
N ILE A 182 4.05 7.33 22.65
CA ILE A 182 3.79 7.76 21.28
C ILE A 182 3.06 6.63 20.54
N ARG A 183 2.05 6.98 19.76
CA ARG A 183 1.40 6.04 18.86
C ARG A 183 2.33 5.71 17.70
N TYR A 184 2.70 4.45 17.58
CA TYR A 184 3.50 3.95 16.48
C TYR A 184 2.75 2.84 15.74
N GLU A 185 2.89 2.77 14.42
CA GLU A 185 2.07 1.88 13.60
C GLU A 185 2.57 0.46 13.52
N PHE A 186 3.87 0.24 13.73
CA PHE A 186 4.51 -1.09 13.58
C PHE A 186 4.09 -1.74 12.25
N ASN A 187 4.52 -1.13 11.16
CA ASN A 187 4.16 -1.54 9.81
C ASN A 187 4.99 -2.74 9.31
N ASP A 188 4.70 -3.18 8.10
CA ASP A 188 5.38 -4.33 7.50
C ASP A 188 6.88 -4.06 7.21
N SER A 189 7.25 -2.78 6.98
CA SER A 189 8.65 -2.37 6.83
C SER A 189 9.44 -2.55 8.14
N ASP A 190 8.83 -2.23 9.28
CA ASP A 190 9.46 -2.44 10.59
C ASP A 190 9.72 -3.93 10.85
N LEU A 191 8.77 -4.79 10.48
CA LEU A 191 8.95 -6.24 10.57
C LEU A 191 10.09 -6.70 9.65
N SER A 192 10.15 -6.24 8.42
CA SER A 192 11.19 -6.60 7.45
C SER A 192 12.59 -6.21 7.94
N ILE A 193 12.75 -4.99 8.47
CA ILE A 193 14.01 -4.51 9.05
C ILE A 193 14.38 -5.35 10.27
N SER A 194 13.40 -5.65 11.14
CA SER A 194 13.63 -6.47 12.33
C SER A 194 14.06 -7.89 11.98
N ILE A 195 13.49 -8.50 10.93
CA ILE A 195 13.90 -9.81 10.41
C ILE A 195 15.34 -9.77 9.91
N SER A 196 15.70 -8.75 9.14
CA SER A 196 17.07 -8.58 8.62
C SER A 196 18.08 -8.40 9.75
N THR A 197 17.73 -7.60 10.75
CA THR A 197 18.56 -7.37 11.95
C THR A 197 18.72 -8.65 12.77
N LEU A 198 17.64 -9.40 12.99
CA LEU A 198 17.66 -10.68 13.70
C LEU A 198 18.58 -11.69 12.99
N LYS A 199 18.48 -11.77 11.66
CA LYS A 199 19.32 -12.63 10.84
C LYS A 199 20.80 -12.26 10.98
N MET A 200 21.12 -10.98 10.91
CA MET A 200 22.48 -10.47 11.09
C MET A 200 23.03 -10.89 12.46
N PHE A 201 22.33 -10.65 13.56
CA PHE A 201 22.78 -11.03 14.89
C PHE A 201 22.94 -12.55 15.06
N LEU A 202 22.08 -13.34 14.42
CA LEU A 202 22.19 -14.81 14.51
C LEU A 202 23.39 -15.33 13.71
N SER A 203 23.75 -14.66 12.60
CA SER A 203 24.92 -15.02 11.78
C SER A 203 26.23 -14.64 12.46
N ASP A 204 26.24 -13.58 13.28
CA ASP A 204 27.43 -13.11 14.00
C ASP A 204 27.75 -13.91 15.27
N GLN A 205 26.91 -14.85 15.66
CA GLN A 205 27.10 -15.73 16.80
C GLN A 205 27.72 -17.06 16.37
N ASP A 206 28.76 -17.51 17.06
CA ASP A 206 29.43 -18.82 16.90
C ASP A 206 28.51 -20.02 17.29
#